data_9e09e6b375fe0e280355fe57a0e657a5
#
_entry.id   9e09e6b375fe0e280355fe57a0e657a5
#
_cell.length_a   1.000
_cell.length_b   1.000
_cell.length_c   1.000
_cell.angle_alpha   90.00
_cell.angle_beta   90.00
_cell.angle_gamma   90.00
#
_symmetry.space_group_name_H-M   'P 1'
#
loop_
_entity.id
_entity.type
_entity.pdbx_description
1 polymer ?
#
loop_
_entity_poly.entity_id
_entity_poly.type
_entity_poly.pdbx_seq_one_letter_code
_entity_poly.pdbx_strand_id
1 'polypeptide(L)'
;MYVALVHHSIRDKNGAVVTTAVTNLDIHDIARSSRTFGVKNYFLVNPLSEQQGVVNRIIGHWQGSGGRDYNPDRSEAFERVKIVSWLKDAIHEIEKLEGVKPEVLMTSARRAEGLRWKSWSEAREELSRGGKPRLLVFGTGWGMTDEMLREADAVLDPILPELESGYNHLSVRSAVAIALDRLLGDRKSTRLNSSHVA
;
A
#
# COMPACT_ATOMS: atom_id res chain seq x y z
N MET A 1 -7.59 -8.31 0.50
CA MET A 1 -6.40 -7.43 0.39
C MET A 1 -6.66 -6.13 1.11
N TYR A 2 -5.67 -5.67 1.86
CA TYR A 2 -5.60 -4.41 2.59
C TYR A 2 -4.32 -3.69 2.19
N VAL A 3 -4.29 -2.36 2.31
CA VAL A 3 -3.10 -1.53 2.04
C VAL A 3 -2.79 -0.70 3.26
N ALA A 4 -1.51 -0.54 3.61
CA ALA A 4 -1.06 0.40 4.60
C ALA A 4 0.06 1.28 4.04
N LEU A 5 0.00 2.58 4.34
CA LEU A 5 1.08 3.52 4.12
C LEU A 5 1.64 3.96 5.45
N VAL A 6 2.89 3.60 5.73
CA VAL A 6 3.53 3.88 7.01
C VAL A 6 4.42 5.12 6.93
N HIS A 7 4.31 5.94 7.96
CA HIS A 7 5.04 7.19 8.10
C HIS A 7 6.05 7.19 9.25
N HIS A 8 6.07 6.12 10.06
CA HIS A 8 7.04 5.96 11.14
C HIS A 8 7.79 4.64 11.02
N SER A 9 8.98 4.63 11.57
CA SER A 9 10.14 3.80 11.28
C SER A 9 10.57 3.93 9.82
N ILE A 10 10.62 5.19 9.34
CA ILE A 10 11.08 5.57 8.00
C ILE A 10 12.51 6.10 8.10
N ARG A 11 13.33 5.83 7.12
CA ARG A 11 14.69 6.41 7.01
C ARG A 11 14.62 7.80 6.38
N ASP A 12 15.48 8.68 6.85
CA ASP A 12 15.82 9.90 6.13
C ASP A 12 17.00 9.66 5.16
N LYS A 13 17.46 10.72 4.48
CA LYS A 13 18.61 10.67 3.55
C LYS A 13 19.94 10.25 4.21
N ASN A 14 20.06 10.40 5.52
CA ASN A 14 21.25 10.08 6.31
C ASN A 14 21.12 8.71 7.00
N GLY A 15 19.99 8.00 6.82
CA GLY A 15 19.70 6.73 7.46
C GLY A 15 19.09 6.84 8.85
N ALA A 16 18.84 8.06 9.37
CA ALA A 16 18.19 8.25 10.67
C ALA A 16 16.71 7.85 10.60
N VAL A 17 16.19 7.32 11.71
CA VAL A 17 14.78 6.96 11.84
C VAL A 17 13.94 8.21 12.10
N VAL A 18 12.96 8.44 11.23
CA VAL A 18 12.09 9.62 11.30
C VAL A 18 10.62 9.23 11.17
N THR A 19 9.75 10.17 11.52
CA THR A 19 8.33 10.16 11.16
C THR A 19 8.09 11.20 10.08
N THR A 20 7.56 10.78 8.93
CA THR A 20 7.27 11.66 7.81
C THR A 20 5.87 12.26 7.92
N ALA A 21 5.66 13.42 7.30
CA ALA A 21 4.34 14.02 7.21
C ALA A 21 3.47 13.28 6.19
N VAL A 22 2.16 13.26 6.45
CA VAL A 22 1.16 12.79 5.49
C VAL A 22 0.94 13.86 4.43
N THR A 23 0.86 13.48 3.16
CA THR A 23 0.51 14.41 2.08
C THR A 23 -0.93 14.19 1.60
N ASN A 24 -1.60 15.27 1.25
CA ASN A 24 -2.96 15.20 0.70
C ASN A 24 -3.02 14.32 -0.56
N LEU A 25 -1.97 14.37 -1.40
CA LEU A 25 -1.89 13.56 -2.63
C LEU A 25 -1.85 12.06 -2.32
N ASP A 26 -1.11 11.64 -1.29
CA ASP A 26 -1.01 10.22 -0.92
C ASP A 26 -2.35 9.69 -0.43
N ILE A 27 -3.08 10.49 0.35
CA ILE A 27 -4.42 10.10 0.83
C ILE A 27 -5.35 9.87 -0.35
N HIS A 28 -5.44 10.84 -1.27
CA HIS A 28 -6.39 10.82 -2.38
C HIS A 28 -6.06 9.74 -3.42
N ASP A 29 -4.82 9.68 -3.88
CA ASP A 29 -4.46 8.81 -5.00
C ASP A 29 -4.43 7.35 -4.58
N ILE A 30 -3.95 7.06 -3.35
CA ILE A 30 -3.95 5.69 -2.84
C ILE A 30 -5.37 5.22 -2.51
N ALA A 31 -6.24 6.10 -1.95
CA ALA A 31 -7.63 5.75 -1.72
C ALA A 31 -8.35 5.35 -3.02
N ARG A 32 -8.17 6.12 -4.09
CA ARG A 32 -8.77 5.86 -5.41
C ARG A 32 -8.21 4.59 -6.04
N SER A 33 -6.88 4.40 -6.03
CA SER A 33 -6.25 3.17 -6.51
C SER A 33 -6.74 1.96 -5.72
N SER A 34 -6.80 2.06 -4.40
CA SER A 34 -7.31 1.00 -3.53
C SER A 34 -8.76 0.65 -3.85
N ARG A 35 -9.62 1.64 -4.06
CA ARG A 35 -11.02 1.42 -4.43
C ARG A 35 -11.14 0.74 -5.78
N THR A 36 -10.38 1.20 -6.79
CA THR A 36 -10.35 0.65 -8.14
C THR A 36 -10.00 -0.84 -8.16
N PHE A 37 -9.02 -1.25 -7.37
CA PHE A 37 -8.55 -2.64 -7.29
C PHE A 37 -9.26 -3.49 -6.22
N GLY A 38 -10.35 -3.00 -5.61
CA GLY A 38 -11.14 -3.77 -4.66
C GLY A 38 -10.47 -4.03 -3.31
N VAL A 39 -9.51 -3.19 -2.91
CA VAL A 39 -8.91 -3.21 -1.58
C VAL A 39 -9.97 -2.92 -0.52
N LYS A 40 -10.02 -3.73 0.54
CA LYS A 40 -11.05 -3.62 1.58
C LYS A 40 -10.91 -2.36 2.42
N ASN A 41 -9.67 -2.07 2.91
CA ASN A 41 -9.34 -0.81 3.59
C ASN A 41 -7.94 -0.35 3.24
N TYR A 42 -7.76 0.98 3.25
CA TYR A 42 -6.49 1.66 3.17
C TYR A 42 -6.19 2.30 4.53
N PHE A 43 -5.11 1.87 5.18
CA PHE A 43 -4.64 2.37 6.46
C PHE A 43 -3.52 3.38 6.25
N LEU A 44 -3.71 4.60 6.75
CA LEU A 44 -2.63 5.53 7.01
C LEU A 44 -2.09 5.22 8.40
N VAL A 45 -0.78 5.08 8.55
CA VAL A 45 -0.15 4.74 9.82
C VAL A 45 0.79 5.87 10.22
N ASN A 46 0.39 6.66 11.22
CA ASN A 46 1.19 7.78 11.70
C ASN A 46 0.96 7.99 13.20
N PRO A 47 2.01 7.94 14.05
CA PRO A 47 1.86 8.07 15.50
C PRO A 47 1.62 9.52 15.97
N LEU A 48 1.84 10.53 15.12
CA LEU A 48 1.71 11.93 15.50
C LEU A 48 0.25 12.37 15.47
N SER A 49 -0.26 12.86 16.61
CA SER A 49 -1.64 13.33 16.77
C SER A 49 -2.03 14.44 15.80
N GLU A 50 -1.10 15.35 15.48
CA GLU A 50 -1.30 16.44 14.55
C GLU A 50 -1.54 15.92 13.13
N GLN A 51 -0.77 14.91 12.71
CA GLN A 51 -0.94 14.26 11.41
C GLN A 51 -2.28 13.50 11.34
N GLN A 52 -2.62 12.78 12.41
CA GLN A 52 -3.93 12.12 12.53
C GLN A 52 -5.08 13.13 12.44
N GLY A 53 -4.95 14.29 13.10
CA GLY A 53 -5.93 15.38 13.04
C GLY A 53 -6.13 15.91 11.61
N VAL A 54 -5.05 16.07 10.84
CA VAL A 54 -5.13 16.47 9.41
C VAL A 54 -5.86 15.42 8.60
N VAL A 55 -5.48 14.15 8.72
CA VAL A 55 -6.11 13.04 7.98
C VAL A 55 -7.60 12.93 8.31
N ASN A 56 -7.96 12.98 9.59
CA ASN A 56 -9.37 12.90 10.03
C ASN A 56 -10.22 14.05 9.47
N ARG A 57 -9.67 15.28 9.37
CA ARG A 57 -10.38 16.40 8.75
C ARG A 57 -10.62 16.16 7.25
N ILE A 58 -9.63 15.62 6.54
CA ILE A 58 -9.76 15.30 5.12
C ILE A 58 -10.79 14.18 4.91
N ILE A 59 -10.72 13.10 5.68
CA ILE A 59 -11.70 12.01 5.65
C ILE A 59 -13.11 12.55 5.93
N GLY A 60 -13.27 13.33 7.03
CA GLY A 60 -14.55 13.91 7.42
C GLY A 60 -15.15 14.83 6.37
N HIS A 61 -14.32 15.62 5.66
CA HIS A 61 -14.78 16.44 4.55
C HIS A 61 -15.39 15.61 3.42
N TRP A 62 -14.71 14.54 3.00
CA TRP A 62 -15.19 13.70 1.88
C TRP A 62 -16.33 12.76 2.25
N GLN A 63 -16.43 12.33 3.50
CA GLN A 63 -17.55 11.53 3.99
C GLN A 63 -18.78 12.38 4.36
N GLY A 64 -18.61 13.69 4.54
CA GLY A 64 -19.70 14.63 4.80
C GLY A 64 -20.57 14.89 3.58
N SER A 65 -21.72 15.56 3.79
CA SER A 65 -22.67 15.89 2.71
C SER A 65 -22.02 16.69 1.59
N GLY A 66 -21.26 17.73 1.91
CA GLY A 66 -20.63 18.59 0.88
C GLY A 66 -19.63 17.84 -0.02
N GLY A 67 -18.83 16.93 0.53
CA GLY A 67 -17.91 16.12 -0.26
C GLY A 67 -18.63 15.09 -1.12
N ARG A 68 -19.67 14.48 -0.56
CA ARG A 68 -20.50 13.48 -1.24
C ARG A 68 -21.29 14.10 -2.40
N ASP A 69 -21.87 15.27 -2.21
CA ASP A 69 -22.63 15.99 -3.23
C ASP A 69 -21.71 16.51 -4.35
N TYR A 70 -20.48 16.92 -4.00
CA TYR A 70 -19.52 17.44 -4.97
C TYR A 70 -18.89 16.34 -5.84
N ASN A 71 -18.50 15.21 -5.25
CA ASN A 71 -17.88 14.08 -5.98
C ASN A 71 -18.17 12.75 -5.26
N PRO A 72 -19.27 12.06 -5.62
CA PRO A 72 -19.68 10.79 -5.01
C PRO A 72 -18.62 9.70 -5.09
N ASP A 73 -17.95 9.56 -6.24
CA ASP A 73 -16.93 8.51 -6.46
C ASP A 73 -15.72 8.70 -5.52
N ARG A 74 -15.35 9.96 -5.28
CA ARG A 74 -14.28 10.26 -4.32
C ARG A 74 -14.72 9.98 -2.90
N SER A 75 -15.95 10.36 -2.54
CA SER A 75 -16.53 10.03 -1.25
C SER A 75 -16.52 8.53 -0.99
N GLU A 76 -16.93 7.72 -1.96
CA GLU A 76 -16.90 6.26 -1.89
C GLU A 76 -15.48 5.71 -1.67
N ALA A 77 -14.48 6.26 -2.34
CA ALA A 77 -13.08 5.86 -2.12
C ALA A 77 -12.62 6.13 -0.68
N PHE A 78 -13.09 7.24 -0.09
CA PHE A 78 -12.73 7.64 1.28
C PHE A 78 -13.43 6.84 2.38
N GLU A 79 -14.54 6.14 2.10
CA GLU A 79 -15.22 5.27 3.08
C GLU A 79 -14.30 4.15 3.61
N ARG A 80 -13.27 3.80 2.85
CA ARG A 80 -12.33 2.73 3.18
C ARG A 80 -10.99 3.23 3.74
N VAL A 81 -10.83 4.55 3.89
CA VAL A 81 -9.62 5.16 4.44
C VAL A 81 -9.72 5.22 5.95
N LYS A 82 -8.67 4.74 6.63
CA LYS A 82 -8.56 4.74 8.09
C LYS A 82 -7.21 5.28 8.50
N ILE A 83 -7.15 5.97 9.64
CA ILE A 83 -5.90 6.40 10.27
C ILE A 83 -5.72 5.64 11.58
N VAL A 84 -4.52 5.11 11.77
CA VAL A 84 -4.11 4.42 12.99
C VAL A 84 -2.73 4.89 13.43
N SER A 85 -2.40 4.70 14.71
CA SER A 85 -1.10 5.13 15.24
C SER A 85 0.05 4.22 14.79
N TRP A 86 -0.15 2.91 14.82
CA TRP A 86 0.89 1.91 14.59
C TRP A 86 0.43 0.84 13.60
N LEU A 87 1.38 0.21 12.92
CA LEU A 87 1.09 -0.89 11.99
C LEU A 87 0.38 -2.06 12.69
N LYS A 88 0.74 -2.35 13.94
CA LYS A 88 0.07 -3.36 14.77
C LYS A 88 -1.43 -3.10 14.95
N ASP A 89 -1.84 -1.83 14.99
CA ASP A 89 -3.25 -1.46 15.14
C ASP A 89 -4.03 -1.80 13.87
N ALA A 90 -3.43 -1.55 12.69
CA ALA A 90 -4.00 -1.97 11.40
C ALA A 90 -4.11 -3.51 11.32
N ILE A 91 -3.07 -4.23 11.73
CA ILE A 91 -3.06 -5.71 11.77
C ILE A 91 -4.18 -6.22 12.68
N HIS A 92 -4.30 -5.68 13.88
CA HIS A 92 -5.34 -6.06 14.85
C HIS A 92 -6.76 -5.77 14.32
N GLU A 93 -6.94 -4.63 13.66
CA GLU A 93 -8.24 -4.31 13.06
C GLU A 93 -8.62 -5.30 11.94
N ILE A 94 -7.65 -5.66 11.09
CA ILE A 94 -7.89 -6.68 10.06
C ILE A 94 -8.21 -8.04 10.69
N GLU A 95 -7.46 -8.45 11.70
CA GLU A 95 -7.71 -9.70 12.43
C GLU A 95 -9.11 -9.74 13.04
N LYS A 96 -9.56 -8.63 13.61
CA LYS A 96 -10.93 -8.50 14.14
C LYS A 96 -12.00 -8.62 13.06
N LEU A 97 -11.75 -8.07 11.85
CA LEU A 97 -12.70 -8.11 10.74
C LEU A 97 -12.75 -9.47 10.04
N GLU A 98 -11.63 -10.16 9.95
CA GLU A 98 -11.48 -11.40 9.16
C GLU A 98 -11.44 -12.66 10.03
N GLY A 99 -11.35 -12.52 11.36
CA GLY A 99 -11.22 -13.64 12.30
C GLY A 99 -9.87 -14.33 12.28
N VAL A 100 -8.90 -13.83 11.51
CA VAL A 100 -7.56 -14.38 11.37
C VAL A 100 -6.54 -13.28 11.07
N LYS A 101 -5.34 -13.40 11.65
CA LYS A 101 -4.23 -12.46 11.43
C LYS A 101 -3.83 -12.41 9.95
N PRO A 102 -3.69 -11.21 9.35
CA PRO A 102 -3.26 -11.09 7.96
C PRO A 102 -1.81 -11.53 7.76
N GLU A 103 -1.48 -12.01 6.56
CA GLU A 103 -0.11 -12.08 6.05
C GLU A 103 0.35 -10.65 5.73
N VAL A 104 1.48 -10.24 6.30
CA VAL A 104 2.07 -8.90 6.11
C VAL A 104 3.11 -8.96 5.01
N LEU A 105 2.81 -8.33 3.89
CA LEU A 105 3.71 -8.17 2.74
C LEU A 105 4.22 -6.74 2.72
N MET A 106 5.52 -6.54 2.87
CA MET A 106 6.12 -5.21 2.78
C MET A 106 6.77 -4.98 1.42
N THR A 107 6.91 -3.73 1.03
CA THR A 107 7.56 -3.32 -0.22
C THR A 107 8.85 -2.55 0.07
N SER A 108 9.84 -2.70 -0.79
CA SER A 108 11.07 -1.93 -0.72
C SER A 108 11.57 -1.60 -2.12
N ALA A 109 12.13 -0.41 -2.31
CA ALA A 109 12.78 -0.03 -3.57
C ALA A 109 14.19 -0.63 -3.73
N ARG A 110 14.75 -1.19 -2.67
CA ARG A 110 16.09 -1.80 -2.63
C ARG A 110 16.01 -3.18 -1.98
N ARG A 111 16.87 -4.07 -2.42
CA ARG A 111 17.10 -5.35 -1.72
C ARG A 111 17.98 -5.12 -0.49
N ALA A 112 17.69 -5.84 0.58
CA ALA A 112 18.50 -5.92 1.78
C ALA A 112 18.71 -7.40 2.13
N GLU A 113 19.83 -7.70 2.77
CA GLU A 113 20.16 -9.05 3.20
C GLU A 113 19.31 -9.49 4.40
N GLY A 114 19.14 -10.81 4.55
CA GLY A 114 18.44 -11.40 5.69
C GLY A 114 16.91 -11.22 5.67
N LEU A 115 16.33 -10.76 4.57
CA LEU A 115 14.88 -10.64 4.38
C LEU A 115 14.34 -11.81 3.54
N ARG A 116 13.10 -12.22 3.83
CA ARG A 116 12.38 -13.21 3.03
C ARG A 116 11.75 -12.51 1.81
N TRP A 117 12.41 -12.58 0.68
CA TRP A 117 11.92 -12.03 -0.56
C TRP A 117 10.87 -12.94 -1.21
N LYS A 118 9.88 -12.31 -1.84
CA LYS A 118 8.84 -12.97 -2.62
C LYS A 118 8.66 -12.22 -3.94
N SER A 119 8.60 -12.95 -5.03
CA SER A 119 8.33 -12.35 -6.34
C SER A 119 6.88 -11.90 -6.48
N TRP A 120 6.63 -10.95 -7.38
CA TRP A 120 5.27 -10.49 -7.70
C TRP A 120 4.40 -11.61 -8.26
N SER A 121 4.98 -12.55 -9.03
CA SER A 121 4.26 -13.69 -9.57
C SER A 121 3.83 -14.68 -8.49
N GLU A 122 4.71 -15.04 -7.58
CA GLU A 122 4.38 -15.90 -6.43
C GLU A 122 3.28 -15.28 -5.56
N ALA A 123 3.43 -13.99 -5.20
CA ALA A 123 2.43 -13.30 -4.41
C ALA A 123 1.06 -13.25 -5.09
N ARG A 124 1.03 -13.02 -6.41
CA ARG A 124 -0.20 -13.03 -7.21
C ARG A 124 -0.83 -14.40 -7.28
N GLU A 125 -0.04 -15.45 -7.50
CA GLU A 125 -0.52 -16.83 -7.56
C GLU A 125 -1.13 -17.26 -6.23
N GLU A 126 -0.47 -16.96 -5.12
CA GLU A 126 -1.00 -17.22 -3.78
C GLU A 126 -2.31 -16.46 -3.52
N LEU A 127 -2.42 -15.21 -3.99
CA LEU A 127 -3.65 -14.43 -3.89
C LEU A 127 -4.80 -15.10 -4.66
N SER A 128 -4.54 -15.64 -5.84
CA SER A 128 -5.55 -16.29 -6.68
C SER A 128 -6.10 -17.59 -6.08
N ARG A 129 -5.29 -18.25 -5.26
CA ARG A 129 -5.71 -19.47 -4.51
C ARG A 129 -6.55 -19.14 -3.28
N GLY A 130 -6.69 -17.86 -2.91
CA GLY A 130 -7.36 -17.45 -1.69
C GLY A 130 -6.53 -17.66 -0.42
N GLY A 131 -7.18 -17.79 0.73
CA GLY A 131 -6.53 -18.04 2.01
C GLY A 131 -6.59 -16.84 2.95
N LYS A 132 -5.51 -16.63 3.73
CA LYS A 132 -5.45 -15.54 4.72
C LYS A 132 -5.61 -14.15 4.09
N PRO A 133 -6.22 -13.19 4.80
CA PRO A 133 -6.17 -11.79 4.38
C PRO A 133 -4.72 -11.31 4.28
N ARG A 134 -4.45 -10.41 3.36
CA ARG A 134 -3.10 -9.85 3.16
C ARG A 134 -3.11 -8.36 3.36
N LEU A 135 -2.09 -7.89 4.08
CA LEU A 135 -1.81 -6.47 4.29
C LEU A 135 -0.55 -6.10 3.51
N LEU A 136 -0.73 -5.30 2.46
CA LEU A 136 0.38 -4.78 1.64
C LEU A 136 0.83 -3.44 2.20
N VAL A 137 2.09 -3.36 2.65
CA VAL A 137 2.64 -2.20 3.37
C VAL A 137 3.66 -1.46 2.51
N PHE A 138 3.48 -0.16 2.44
CA PHE A 138 4.38 0.78 1.77
C PHE A 138 4.99 1.75 2.78
N GLY A 139 6.26 2.08 2.60
CA GLY A 139 6.94 3.15 3.31
C GLY A 139 6.98 4.44 2.51
N THR A 140 7.17 5.55 3.20
CA THR A 140 7.41 6.88 2.62
C THR A 140 8.89 7.25 2.65
N GLY A 141 9.24 8.46 2.23
CA GLY A 141 10.60 8.99 2.30
C GLY A 141 11.66 8.10 1.65
N TRP A 142 12.68 7.73 2.41
CA TRP A 142 13.78 6.86 1.96
C TRP A 142 13.53 5.38 2.25
N GLY A 143 12.28 5.03 2.56
CA GLY A 143 11.83 3.67 2.81
C GLY A 143 11.81 3.29 4.29
N MET A 144 11.21 2.15 4.56
CA MET A 144 11.15 1.56 5.89
C MET A 144 12.53 1.14 6.38
N THR A 145 12.71 1.14 7.70
CA THR A 145 13.94 0.62 8.33
C THR A 145 14.05 -0.89 8.13
N ASP A 146 15.28 -1.43 8.22
CA ASP A 146 15.49 -2.88 8.09
C ASP A 146 14.85 -3.65 9.25
N GLU A 147 14.78 -3.04 10.44
CA GLU A 147 14.08 -3.60 11.60
C GLU A 147 12.60 -3.80 11.27
N MET A 148 11.96 -2.77 10.71
CA MET A 148 10.55 -2.87 10.31
C MET A 148 10.34 -3.89 9.20
N LEU A 149 11.23 -3.95 8.20
CA LEU A 149 11.14 -4.93 7.12
C LEU A 149 11.28 -6.37 7.61
N ARG A 150 12.02 -6.64 8.71
CA ARG A 150 12.11 -7.96 9.33
C ARG A 150 10.85 -8.42 10.04
N GLU A 151 9.91 -7.51 10.34
CA GLU A 151 8.61 -7.86 10.91
C GLU A 151 7.62 -8.41 9.87
N ALA A 152 7.96 -8.33 8.57
CA ALA A 152 7.13 -8.84 7.50
C ALA A 152 7.17 -10.36 7.39
N ASP A 153 6.05 -10.97 7.00
CA ASP A 153 6.03 -12.39 6.59
C ASP A 153 6.81 -12.58 5.28
N ALA A 154 6.79 -11.59 4.39
CA ALA A 154 7.66 -11.50 3.22
C ALA A 154 7.81 -10.04 2.74
N VAL A 155 8.90 -9.77 2.01
CA VAL A 155 9.14 -8.50 1.30
C VAL A 155 9.04 -8.76 -0.20
N LEU A 156 8.22 -7.97 -0.89
CA LEU A 156 8.07 -8.10 -2.33
C LEU A 156 9.29 -7.55 -3.06
N ASP A 157 9.63 -8.20 -4.17
CA ASP A 157 10.72 -7.76 -5.03
C ASP A 157 10.58 -6.27 -5.40
N PRO A 158 11.69 -5.52 -5.51
CA PRO A 158 11.63 -4.14 -5.96
C PRO A 158 10.94 -4.01 -7.32
N ILE A 159 10.22 -2.90 -7.51
CA ILE A 159 9.69 -2.54 -8.83
C ILE A 159 10.84 -1.96 -9.63
N LEU A 160 11.37 -2.73 -10.56
CA LEU A 160 12.47 -2.34 -11.41
C LEU A 160 12.02 -2.21 -12.87
N PRO A 161 12.62 -1.28 -13.66
CA PRO A 161 12.45 -1.26 -15.11
C PRO A 161 13.20 -2.45 -15.74
N GLU A 162 12.80 -2.86 -16.95
CA GLU A 162 13.51 -3.88 -17.73
C GLU A 162 14.89 -3.37 -18.18
N LEU A 163 14.93 -2.10 -18.59
CA LEU A 163 16.19 -1.43 -18.96
C LEU A 163 16.72 -0.64 -17.78
N GLU A 164 17.98 -0.85 -17.42
CA GLU A 164 18.63 -0.10 -16.36
C GLU A 164 18.80 1.37 -16.76
N SER A 165 18.01 2.25 -16.14
CA SER A 165 18.10 3.70 -16.33
C SER A 165 18.99 4.38 -15.30
N GLY A 166 19.45 3.66 -14.28
CA GLY A 166 20.15 4.21 -13.11
C GLY A 166 19.23 5.01 -12.18
N TYR A 167 17.93 5.12 -12.49
CA TYR A 167 16.94 5.86 -11.72
C TYR A 167 15.80 4.95 -11.26
N ASN A 168 15.66 4.79 -9.94
CA ASN A 168 14.58 4.01 -9.33
C ASN A 168 13.98 4.77 -8.12
N HIS A 169 13.27 5.85 -8.42
CA HIS A 169 12.65 6.74 -7.42
C HIS A 169 11.18 6.98 -7.76
N LEU A 170 10.38 5.92 -7.70
CA LEU A 170 8.93 6.04 -7.84
C LEU A 170 8.35 6.81 -6.65
N SER A 171 7.37 7.68 -6.91
CA SER A 171 6.53 8.17 -5.82
C SER A 171 5.80 6.98 -5.19
N VAL A 172 5.50 7.06 -3.89
CA VAL A 172 4.78 5.97 -3.22
C VAL A 172 3.42 5.71 -3.87
N ARG A 173 2.73 6.74 -4.37
CA ARG A 173 1.46 6.61 -5.11
C ARG A 173 1.60 5.77 -6.36
N SER A 174 2.66 6.02 -7.15
CA SER A 174 2.96 5.22 -8.33
C SER A 174 3.32 3.78 -7.97
N ALA A 175 4.13 3.59 -6.92
CA ALA A 175 4.49 2.26 -6.44
C ALA A 175 3.24 1.46 -6.00
N VAL A 176 2.30 2.10 -5.29
CA VAL A 176 1.03 1.48 -4.90
C VAL A 176 0.20 1.07 -6.11
N ALA A 177 0.03 1.97 -7.08
CA ALA A 177 -0.76 1.67 -8.28
C ALA A 177 -0.17 0.51 -9.09
N ILE A 178 1.16 0.50 -9.30
CA ILE A 178 1.86 -0.58 -10.01
C ILE A 178 1.75 -1.89 -9.23
N ALA A 179 1.93 -1.86 -7.90
CA ALA A 179 1.83 -3.05 -7.05
C ALA A 179 0.41 -3.65 -7.10
N LEU A 180 -0.60 -2.82 -6.99
CA LEU A 180 -2.00 -3.26 -7.08
C LEU A 180 -2.31 -3.83 -8.46
N ASP A 181 -1.84 -3.21 -9.54
CA ASP A 181 -1.98 -3.76 -10.89
C ASP A 181 -1.26 -5.11 -11.02
N ARG A 182 -0.03 -5.25 -10.53
CA ARG A 182 0.73 -6.51 -10.57
C ARG A 182 0.01 -7.64 -9.83
N LEU A 183 -0.60 -7.34 -8.69
CA LEU A 183 -1.25 -8.33 -7.83
C LEU A 183 -2.71 -8.62 -8.20
N LEU A 184 -3.48 -7.60 -8.58
CA LEU A 184 -4.94 -7.66 -8.71
C LEU A 184 -5.44 -7.30 -10.12
N GLY A 185 -4.58 -6.72 -10.97
CA GLY A 185 -4.96 -6.26 -12.31
C GLY A 185 -5.36 -7.40 -13.25
N ASP A 186 -6.22 -7.09 -14.24
CA ASP A 186 -6.65 -8.05 -15.25
C ASP A 186 -5.51 -8.36 -16.23
N ARG A 187 -5.16 -9.65 -16.36
CA ARG A 187 -4.16 -10.17 -17.32
C ARG A 187 -4.81 -10.98 -18.46
N LYS A 188 -6.13 -11.05 -18.52
CA LYS A 188 -6.83 -11.84 -19.55
C LYS A 188 -6.67 -11.24 -20.94
N SER A 189 -6.60 -9.92 -21.06
CA SER A 189 -6.43 -9.21 -22.34
C SER A 189 -5.12 -9.52 -23.05
N THR A 190 -4.07 -9.90 -22.32
CA THR A 190 -2.75 -10.22 -22.92
C THR A 190 -2.72 -11.60 -23.61
N ARG A 191 -3.65 -12.50 -23.30
CA ARG A 191 -3.71 -13.85 -23.90
C ARG A 191 -4.44 -13.89 -25.25
N LEU A 192 -5.25 -12.89 -25.57
CA LEU A 192 -6.00 -12.86 -26.84
C LEU A 192 -5.18 -12.37 -28.04
N ASN A 193 -4.06 -11.68 -27.81
CA ASN A 193 -3.21 -11.18 -28.89
C ASN A 193 -2.10 -12.16 -29.36
N SER A 194 -1.88 -13.28 -28.67
CA SER A 194 -0.87 -14.26 -29.07
C SER A 194 -1.40 -15.35 -30.01
N SER A 195 -2.71 -15.38 -30.31
CA SER A 195 -3.33 -16.40 -31.17
C SER A 195 -3.63 -15.93 -32.61
N HIS A 196 -3.15 -14.75 -33.01
CA HIS A 196 -3.35 -14.19 -34.36
C HIS A 196 -2.05 -13.94 -35.14
N VAL A 197 -0.97 -14.66 -34.82
CA VAL A 197 0.21 -14.71 -35.66
C VAL A 197 0.47 -16.18 -35.98
N ALA A 198 -0.21 -16.65 -36.97
CA ALA A 198 0.10 -17.88 -37.76
C ALA A 198 -0.17 -17.56 -39.23
#